data_80ed8719106771b225a6f062247703c9
#
_entry.id   80ed8719106771b225a6f062247703c9
#
_cell.length_a   1.000
_cell.length_b   1.000
_cell.length_c   1.000
_cell.angle_alpha   90.00
_cell.angle_beta   90.00
_cell.angle_gamma   90.00
#
_symmetry.space_group_name_H-M   'P 1'
#
loop_
_entity.id
_entity.type
_entity.pdbx_description
1 polymer ?
#
loop_
_entity_poly.entity_id
_entity_poly.type
_entity_poly.pdbx_seq_one_letter_code
_entity_poly.pdbx_strand_id
1 'polypeptide(L)'
;MDLPFSGFPASRMRRMRRNDFSRRLMREHSLTPDDLIYPVFVLDGEGRREAVASMPGVERLSVDLLLPVAEECLDLGIPALALFPVVDAAKKSLGAEEAYNPEGLVPRTVASLKQRFPELGIITDVALDPYTLHGQDGLIDAAGYVMNDETVSVLVRQAVSHAQAGADVVAPSDMMDGRIAALRGALESAGHIHTRILAYAAKYASSFYGPFRDAVGSAASLGAGNKYTYQMDPANSDEALWEVGMDLREGADMVMVKPGMPYLDIIRRVKDAYAAPTYAYQVSGEYAMLKAAALNGWLDERACVLEALLAFKRAGADGVLTYFARDAARWMKTAAQA
;
A
#
# COMPACT_ATOMS: atom_id res chain seq x y z
N MET A 1 -30.04 11.46 18.32
CA MET A 1 -29.11 12.48 18.83
C MET A 1 -29.85 13.82 18.82
N ASP A 2 -30.17 14.39 19.99
CA ASP A 2 -30.63 15.77 20.05
C ASP A 2 -29.45 16.66 19.67
N LEU A 3 -29.55 17.33 18.54
CA LEU A 3 -28.53 18.27 18.11
C LEU A 3 -28.48 19.46 19.07
N PRO A 4 -27.29 19.80 19.63
CA PRO A 4 -27.18 20.89 20.62
C PRO A 4 -27.27 22.31 19.99
N PHE A 5 -27.85 22.40 18.80
CA PHE A 5 -27.89 23.64 18.04
C PHE A 5 -29.29 24.27 18.05
N SER A 6 -29.31 25.56 18.31
CA SER A 6 -30.53 26.38 18.12
C SER A 6 -30.92 26.40 16.64
N GLY A 7 -32.19 26.58 16.33
CA GLY A 7 -32.66 26.79 14.96
C GLY A 7 -32.16 28.11 14.34
N PHE A 8 -32.41 28.26 13.03
CA PHE A 8 -32.21 29.55 12.36
C PHE A 8 -33.09 30.64 13.00
N PRO A 9 -32.63 31.89 13.19
CA PRO A 9 -31.34 32.45 12.71
C PRO A 9 -30.18 32.36 13.73
N ALA A 10 -30.40 31.84 14.94
CA ALA A 10 -29.34 31.75 15.96
C ALA A 10 -28.17 30.85 15.47
N SER A 11 -28.47 29.70 14.89
CA SER A 11 -27.50 28.86 14.22
C SER A 11 -27.44 29.14 12.72
N ARG A 12 -26.27 29.55 12.24
CA ARG A 12 -25.95 29.76 10.81
C ARG A 12 -24.64 29.09 10.47
N MET A 13 -24.69 27.89 9.89
CA MET A 13 -23.51 27.11 9.56
C MET A 13 -22.57 27.83 8.59
N ARG A 14 -23.07 28.69 7.70
CA ARG A 14 -22.27 29.52 6.79
C ARG A 14 -21.39 30.54 7.50
N ARG A 15 -21.67 30.90 8.77
CA ARG A 15 -20.89 31.86 9.56
C ARG A 15 -19.44 31.40 9.68
N MET A 16 -19.20 30.12 9.99
CA MET A 16 -17.86 29.54 10.12
C MET A 16 -17.16 29.33 8.79
N ARG A 17 -17.90 29.28 7.67
CA ARG A 17 -17.33 29.11 6.32
C ARG A 17 -16.99 30.41 5.61
N ARG A 18 -17.41 31.54 6.13
CA ARG A 18 -17.34 32.86 5.47
C ARG A 18 -15.89 33.28 5.19
N ASN A 19 -15.01 33.17 6.17
CA ASN A 19 -13.65 33.69 6.11
C ASN A 19 -12.64 32.54 6.18
N ASP A 20 -11.46 32.74 5.60
CA ASP A 20 -10.42 31.71 5.56
C ASP A 20 -9.96 31.31 6.96
N PHE A 21 -9.65 32.27 7.83
CA PHE A 21 -9.22 31.97 9.20
C PHE A 21 -10.20 31.08 9.95
N SER A 22 -11.52 31.32 9.82
CA SER A 22 -12.51 30.51 10.52
C SER A 22 -12.62 29.11 9.92
N ARG A 23 -12.50 28.94 8.58
CA ARG A 23 -12.43 27.62 7.95
C ARG A 23 -11.20 26.84 8.43
N ARG A 24 -10.03 27.50 8.55
CA ARG A 24 -8.81 26.90 9.06
C ARG A 24 -8.92 26.46 10.51
N LEU A 25 -9.53 27.31 11.38
CA LEU A 25 -9.71 27.01 12.80
C LEU A 25 -10.66 25.83 13.06
N MET A 26 -11.66 25.60 12.19
CA MET A 26 -12.61 24.49 12.36
C MET A 26 -12.22 23.21 11.60
N ARG A 27 -11.08 23.22 10.91
CA ARG A 27 -10.61 22.08 10.15
C ARG A 27 -10.24 20.93 11.08
N GLU A 28 -10.85 19.77 10.89
CA GLU A 28 -10.68 18.58 11.74
C GLU A 28 -9.47 17.74 11.34
N HIS A 29 -9.11 17.74 10.04
CA HIS A 29 -8.03 16.91 9.50
C HIS A 29 -7.08 17.74 8.66
N SER A 30 -5.80 17.39 8.72
CA SER A 30 -4.73 17.95 7.89
C SER A 30 -3.98 16.82 7.19
N LEU A 31 -3.48 17.10 6.00
CA LEU A 31 -2.59 16.21 5.25
C LEU A 31 -1.18 16.77 5.35
N THR A 32 -0.23 15.90 5.67
CA THR A 32 1.21 16.22 5.76
C THR A 32 2.01 15.17 4.99
N PRO A 33 3.28 15.42 4.65
CA PRO A 33 4.14 14.39 4.07
C PRO A 33 4.28 13.13 4.93
N ASP A 34 4.17 13.25 6.27
CA ASP A 34 4.23 12.13 7.21
C ASP A 34 3.10 11.11 7.02
N ASP A 35 2.02 11.51 6.34
CA ASP A 35 0.89 10.64 6.03
C ASP A 35 1.11 9.79 4.77
N LEU A 36 2.23 9.98 4.04
CA LEU A 36 2.45 9.42 2.71
C LEU A 36 3.45 8.28 2.73
N ILE A 37 3.13 7.19 2.03
CA ILE A 37 4.03 6.09 1.72
C ILE A 37 4.15 6.02 0.20
N TYR A 38 5.38 6.02 -0.33
CA TYR A 38 5.59 5.99 -1.78
C TYR A 38 5.86 4.58 -2.28
N PRO A 39 4.96 3.98 -3.10
CA PRO A 39 5.18 2.67 -3.74
C PRO A 39 6.13 2.80 -4.93
N VAL A 40 7.09 1.89 -5.02
CA VAL A 40 8.10 1.84 -6.09
C VAL A 40 8.17 0.46 -6.73
N PHE A 41 8.30 0.42 -8.06
CA PHE A 41 8.55 -0.81 -8.81
C PHE A 41 10.05 -0.96 -9.06
N VAL A 42 10.60 -2.10 -8.63
CA VAL A 42 12.05 -2.34 -8.68
C VAL A 42 12.38 -3.36 -9.76
N LEU A 43 13.35 -3.04 -10.61
CA LEU A 43 13.92 -3.89 -11.66
C LEU A 43 15.27 -4.45 -11.24
N ASP A 44 15.59 -5.63 -11.72
CA ASP A 44 16.95 -6.16 -11.68
C ASP A 44 17.82 -5.52 -12.77
N GLY A 45 19.14 -5.41 -12.54
CA GLY A 45 20.10 -4.79 -13.45
C GLY A 45 20.57 -3.42 -12.99
N GLU A 46 21.21 -2.69 -13.90
CA GLU A 46 21.82 -1.37 -13.67
C GLU A 46 21.39 -0.40 -14.78
N GLY A 47 21.14 0.86 -14.46
CA GLY A 47 20.75 1.92 -15.39
C GLY A 47 19.40 1.70 -16.08
N ARG A 48 18.55 0.80 -15.56
CA ARG A 48 17.28 0.44 -16.19
C ARG A 48 16.15 1.30 -15.68
N ARG A 49 15.42 1.88 -16.66
CA ARG A 49 14.22 2.69 -16.44
C ARG A 49 13.16 2.31 -17.47
N GLU A 50 11.98 1.96 -17.01
CA GLU A 50 10.86 1.56 -17.87
C GLU A 50 9.58 2.28 -17.42
N ALA A 51 8.92 3.00 -18.32
CA ALA A 51 7.64 3.63 -18.04
C ALA A 51 6.53 2.58 -17.93
N VAL A 52 5.58 2.79 -17.02
CA VAL A 52 4.35 2.00 -16.92
C VAL A 52 3.28 2.68 -17.76
N ALA A 53 2.94 2.11 -18.92
CA ALA A 53 2.04 2.75 -19.90
C ALA A 53 0.65 3.08 -19.32
N SER A 54 0.11 2.19 -18.48
CA SER A 54 -1.18 2.35 -17.81
C SER A 54 -1.17 3.28 -16.60
N MET A 55 0.03 3.80 -16.21
CA MET A 55 0.22 4.69 -15.06
C MET A 55 1.14 5.86 -15.43
N PRO A 56 0.66 6.87 -16.16
CA PRO A 56 1.50 7.97 -16.64
C PRO A 56 2.28 8.66 -15.52
N GLY A 57 3.62 8.76 -15.67
CA GLY A 57 4.53 9.32 -14.67
C GLY A 57 5.06 8.31 -13.64
N VAL A 58 4.59 7.06 -13.65
CA VAL A 58 5.15 5.98 -12.84
C VAL A 58 6.14 5.16 -13.66
N GLU A 59 7.26 4.80 -13.05
CA GLU A 59 8.34 4.06 -13.68
C GLU A 59 8.75 2.85 -12.84
N ARG A 60 9.28 1.84 -13.53
CA ARG A 60 10.05 0.74 -12.93
C ARG A 60 11.51 1.14 -12.98
N LEU A 61 12.23 0.99 -11.89
CA LEU A 61 13.61 1.47 -11.74
C LEU A 61 14.54 0.38 -11.21
N SER A 62 15.74 0.28 -11.76
CA SER A 62 16.82 -0.47 -11.12
C SER A 62 17.28 0.22 -9.84
N VAL A 63 17.95 -0.53 -8.94
CA VAL A 63 18.31 -0.06 -7.60
C VAL A 63 19.12 1.24 -7.64
N ASP A 64 20.09 1.35 -8.53
CA ASP A 64 20.93 2.54 -8.72
C ASP A 64 20.11 3.78 -9.07
N LEU A 65 19.07 3.65 -9.90
CA LEU A 65 18.15 4.74 -10.25
C LEU A 65 17.07 4.98 -9.19
N LEU A 66 16.83 4.03 -8.29
CA LEU A 66 15.92 4.20 -7.16
C LEU A 66 16.54 5.03 -6.04
N LEU A 67 17.87 4.97 -5.84
CA LEU A 67 18.55 5.72 -4.77
C LEU A 67 18.28 7.24 -4.82
N PRO A 68 18.40 7.93 -5.97
CA PRO A 68 18.02 9.35 -6.05
C PRO A 68 16.54 9.63 -5.76
N VAL A 69 15.64 8.69 -6.08
CA VAL A 69 14.21 8.81 -5.76
C VAL A 69 13.97 8.69 -4.26
N ALA A 70 14.70 7.80 -3.59
CA ALA A 70 14.65 7.65 -2.14
C ALA A 70 15.17 8.92 -1.41
N GLU A 71 16.27 9.51 -1.90
CA GLU A 71 16.81 10.77 -1.39
C GLU A 71 15.78 11.91 -1.53
N GLU A 72 15.15 12.03 -2.70
CA GLU A 72 14.08 13.02 -2.88
C GLU A 72 12.89 12.78 -1.94
N CYS A 73 12.50 11.54 -1.68
CA CYS A 73 11.43 11.25 -0.72
C CYS A 73 11.76 11.75 0.68
N LEU A 74 12.99 11.54 1.15
CA LEU A 74 13.47 12.10 2.41
C LEU A 74 13.45 13.62 2.43
N ASP A 75 13.95 14.27 1.37
CA ASP A 75 13.95 15.74 1.23
C ASP A 75 12.53 16.33 1.24
N LEU A 76 11.57 15.58 0.76
CA LEU A 76 10.15 15.95 0.76
C LEU A 76 9.45 15.63 2.10
N GLY A 77 10.10 14.92 3.02
CA GLY A 77 9.55 14.50 4.30
C GLY A 77 8.66 13.26 4.22
N ILE A 78 8.75 12.47 3.14
CA ILE A 78 8.04 11.19 3.02
C ILE A 78 8.77 10.13 3.85
N PRO A 79 8.12 9.51 4.85
CA PRO A 79 8.82 8.69 5.84
C PRO A 79 9.17 7.29 5.34
N ALA A 80 8.49 6.75 4.31
CA ALA A 80 8.67 5.37 3.91
C ALA A 80 8.45 5.11 2.42
N LEU A 81 9.18 4.10 1.90
CA LEU A 81 8.95 3.47 0.59
C LEU A 81 8.33 2.09 0.76
N ALA A 82 7.45 1.71 -0.17
CA ALA A 82 6.93 0.35 -0.29
C ALA A 82 7.47 -0.29 -1.58
N LEU A 83 8.18 -1.42 -1.47
CA LEU A 83 8.89 -2.06 -2.56
C LEU A 83 8.03 -3.13 -3.24
N PHE A 84 7.88 -3.04 -4.56
CA PHE A 84 7.21 -4.02 -5.40
C PHE A 84 8.17 -4.51 -6.50
N PRO A 85 8.64 -5.77 -6.46
CA PRO A 85 9.61 -6.28 -7.42
C PRO A 85 8.96 -6.59 -8.76
N VAL A 86 9.69 -6.34 -9.84
CA VAL A 86 9.41 -6.83 -11.18
C VAL A 86 10.36 -7.96 -11.46
N VAL A 87 9.89 -9.19 -11.28
CA VAL A 87 10.72 -10.40 -11.35
C VAL A 87 10.82 -10.89 -12.79
N ASP A 88 12.03 -11.20 -13.24
CA ASP A 88 12.26 -11.80 -14.55
C ASP A 88 11.50 -13.14 -14.67
N ALA A 89 10.89 -13.37 -15.83
CA ALA A 89 10.14 -14.59 -16.10
C ALA A 89 10.96 -15.88 -15.89
N ALA A 90 12.27 -15.83 -16.17
CA ALA A 90 13.18 -16.95 -15.96
C ALA A 90 13.39 -17.33 -14.48
N LYS A 91 13.08 -16.43 -13.55
CA LYS A 91 13.18 -16.64 -12.10
C LYS A 91 11.86 -17.06 -11.46
N LYS A 92 10.77 -17.06 -12.23
CA LYS A 92 9.46 -17.49 -11.74
C LYS A 92 9.35 -19.02 -11.77
N SER A 93 8.67 -19.58 -10.77
CA SER A 93 8.48 -21.04 -10.66
C SER A 93 7.09 -21.36 -10.09
N LEU A 94 6.73 -22.63 -9.99
CA LEU A 94 5.51 -23.07 -9.30
C LEU A 94 5.64 -22.95 -7.78
N GLY A 95 6.86 -23.11 -7.25
CA GLY A 95 7.15 -23.04 -5.80
C GLY A 95 7.57 -21.65 -5.31
N ALA A 96 7.69 -20.67 -6.22
CA ALA A 96 8.06 -19.28 -5.91
C ALA A 96 9.40 -19.16 -5.11
N GLU A 97 10.40 -19.98 -5.40
CA GLU A 97 11.65 -20.07 -4.64
C GLU A 97 12.43 -18.74 -4.61
N GLU A 98 12.33 -17.93 -5.66
CA GLU A 98 12.97 -16.60 -5.72
C GLU A 98 12.40 -15.63 -4.68
N ALA A 99 11.18 -15.86 -4.16
CA ALA A 99 10.55 -14.99 -3.15
C ALA A 99 11.34 -14.91 -1.84
N TYR A 100 12.00 -15.99 -1.46
CA TYR A 100 12.82 -16.07 -0.23
C TYR A 100 14.32 -16.23 -0.49
N ASN A 101 14.77 -15.98 -1.71
CA ASN A 101 16.20 -15.97 -2.06
C ASN A 101 16.87 -14.77 -1.34
N PRO A 102 17.83 -15.00 -0.41
CA PRO A 102 18.47 -13.91 0.33
C PRO A 102 19.30 -12.98 -0.57
N GLU A 103 19.74 -13.47 -1.74
CA GLU A 103 20.43 -12.70 -2.78
C GLU A 103 19.45 -12.19 -3.87
N GLY A 104 18.14 -12.31 -3.63
CA GLY A 104 17.10 -11.88 -4.54
C GLY A 104 17.00 -10.35 -4.67
N LEU A 105 16.17 -9.90 -5.60
CA LEU A 105 16.01 -8.47 -5.91
C LEU A 105 15.58 -7.66 -4.69
N VAL A 106 14.59 -8.12 -3.92
CA VAL A 106 14.06 -7.38 -2.76
C VAL A 106 15.08 -7.26 -1.64
N PRO A 107 15.70 -8.36 -1.14
CA PRO A 107 16.75 -8.28 -0.10
C PRO A 107 17.92 -7.36 -0.49
N ARG A 108 18.42 -7.43 -1.72
CA ARG A 108 19.49 -6.55 -2.22
C ARG A 108 19.06 -5.08 -2.25
N THR A 109 17.84 -4.81 -2.67
CA THR A 109 17.27 -3.46 -2.69
C THR A 109 17.16 -2.89 -1.29
N VAL A 110 16.62 -3.67 -0.34
CA VAL A 110 16.51 -3.28 1.08
C VAL A 110 17.89 -2.94 1.63
N ALA A 111 18.88 -3.84 1.48
CA ALA A 111 20.24 -3.62 1.97
C ALA A 111 20.86 -2.34 1.39
N SER A 112 20.71 -2.09 0.10
CA SER A 112 21.22 -0.88 -0.57
C SER A 112 20.57 0.40 -0.04
N LEU A 113 19.24 0.40 0.13
CA LEU A 113 18.49 1.54 0.66
C LEU A 113 18.86 1.81 2.13
N LYS A 114 18.90 0.78 2.98
CA LYS A 114 19.24 0.91 4.40
C LYS A 114 20.69 1.33 4.63
N GLN A 115 21.61 0.90 3.75
CA GLN A 115 23.00 1.36 3.80
C GLN A 115 23.12 2.86 3.50
N ARG A 116 22.35 3.37 2.53
CA ARG A 116 22.44 4.76 2.08
C ARG A 116 21.56 5.70 2.90
N PHE A 117 20.37 5.24 3.31
CA PHE A 117 19.32 6.01 3.99
C PHE A 117 18.78 5.24 5.19
N PRO A 118 19.54 5.11 6.29
CA PRO A 118 19.15 4.30 7.45
C PRO A 118 17.85 4.78 8.12
N GLU A 119 17.53 6.07 8.01
CA GLU A 119 16.33 6.69 8.57
C GLU A 119 15.06 6.47 7.73
N LEU A 120 15.19 6.12 6.44
CA LEU A 120 14.04 5.89 5.58
C LEU A 120 13.39 4.54 5.90
N GLY A 121 12.10 4.56 6.19
CA GLY A 121 11.33 3.33 6.41
C GLY A 121 11.20 2.51 5.13
N ILE A 122 11.55 1.23 5.20
CA ILE A 122 11.43 0.30 4.06
C ILE A 122 10.38 -0.74 4.37
N ILE A 123 9.30 -0.71 3.58
CA ILE A 123 8.19 -1.65 3.62
C ILE A 123 8.36 -2.63 2.46
N THR A 124 8.32 -3.92 2.72
CA THR A 124 8.39 -4.94 1.67
C THR A 124 7.06 -5.67 1.54
N ASP A 125 6.57 -5.80 0.31
CA ASP A 125 5.42 -6.65 0.01
C ASP A 125 5.78 -8.13 0.23
N VAL A 126 4.90 -8.85 0.92
CA VAL A 126 5.03 -10.30 1.17
C VAL A 126 3.86 -10.97 0.49
N ALA A 127 4.09 -11.47 -0.71
CA ALA A 127 3.13 -12.18 -1.57
C ALA A 127 3.89 -12.93 -2.67
N LEU A 128 3.27 -13.92 -3.29
CA LEU A 128 3.96 -14.78 -4.24
C LEU A 128 3.63 -14.48 -5.72
N ASP A 129 2.66 -13.62 -6.02
CA ASP A 129 2.26 -13.33 -7.40
C ASP A 129 3.38 -12.77 -8.31
N PRO A 130 4.40 -12.02 -7.82
CA PRO A 130 5.53 -11.65 -8.65
C PRO A 130 6.46 -12.83 -9.01
N TYR A 131 6.41 -13.91 -8.23
CA TYR A 131 7.36 -15.03 -8.28
C TYR A 131 6.77 -16.32 -8.84
N THR A 132 5.43 -16.40 -8.95
CA THR A 132 4.73 -17.57 -9.49
C THR A 132 4.53 -17.49 -11.00
N LEU A 133 4.59 -18.64 -11.69
CA LEU A 133 4.31 -18.72 -13.14
C LEU A 133 2.85 -18.43 -13.48
N HIS A 134 1.92 -18.66 -12.55
CA HIS A 134 0.48 -18.50 -12.72
C HIS A 134 -0.07 -17.17 -12.17
N GLY A 135 0.75 -16.33 -11.51
CA GLY A 135 0.36 -15.00 -11.04
C GLY A 135 -0.63 -14.97 -9.87
N GLN A 136 -0.87 -16.08 -9.18
CA GLN A 136 -1.62 -16.11 -7.93
C GLN A 136 -0.74 -15.69 -6.75
N ASP A 137 -1.33 -15.15 -5.68
CA ASP A 137 -0.60 -14.68 -4.49
C ASP A 137 -0.06 -15.84 -3.62
N GLY A 138 -0.41 -17.09 -3.93
CA GLY A 138 0.01 -18.30 -3.24
C GLY A 138 0.28 -19.47 -4.17
N LEU A 139 0.68 -20.61 -3.59
CA LEU A 139 0.90 -21.87 -4.30
C LEU A 139 -0.43 -22.49 -4.70
N ILE A 140 -0.49 -23.17 -5.85
CA ILE A 140 -1.70 -23.81 -6.36
C ILE A 140 -1.58 -25.33 -6.38
N ASP A 141 -2.70 -26.01 -6.17
CA ASP A 141 -2.84 -27.44 -6.40
C ASP A 141 -3.03 -27.79 -7.89
N ALA A 142 -3.21 -29.06 -8.19
CA ALA A 142 -3.43 -29.55 -9.55
C ALA A 142 -4.75 -29.03 -10.19
N ALA A 143 -5.70 -28.56 -9.38
CA ALA A 143 -6.96 -27.98 -9.83
C ALA A 143 -6.86 -26.45 -10.03
N GLY A 144 -5.73 -25.84 -9.65
CA GLY A 144 -5.51 -24.39 -9.71
C GLY A 144 -6.05 -23.63 -8.49
N TYR A 145 -6.43 -24.35 -7.42
CA TYR A 145 -6.86 -23.75 -6.16
C TYR A 145 -5.65 -23.32 -5.32
N VAL A 146 -5.66 -22.12 -4.73
CA VAL A 146 -4.57 -21.62 -3.89
C VAL A 146 -4.61 -22.32 -2.54
N MET A 147 -3.51 -23.03 -2.22
CA MET A 147 -3.34 -23.81 -0.99
C MET A 147 -2.90 -22.89 0.15
N ASN A 148 -3.69 -22.79 1.21
CA ASN A 148 -3.43 -21.88 2.32
C ASN A 148 -2.13 -22.18 3.07
N ASP A 149 -2.03 -23.38 3.67
CA ASP A 149 -0.97 -23.71 4.64
C ASP A 149 0.41 -23.81 3.98
N GLU A 150 0.47 -24.36 2.78
CA GLU A 150 1.69 -24.43 1.97
C GLU A 150 2.16 -23.02 1.58
N THR A 151 1.21 -22.14 1.22
CA THR A 151 1.51 -20.73 0.91
C THR A 151 2.07 -20.02 2.13
N VAL A 152 1.42 -20.12 3.30
CA VAL A 152 1.87 -19.50 4.55
C VAL A 152 3.31 -19.92 4.87
N SER A 153 3.67 -21.19 4.67
CA SER A 153 5.02 -21.69 4.90
C SER A 153 6.08 -20.98 4.03
N VAL A 154 5.74 -20.62 2.78
CA VAL A 154 6.63 -19.87 1.89
C VAL A 154 6.68 -18.39 2.24
N LEU A 155 5.53 -17.77 2.59
CA LEU A 155 5.44 -16.38 3.02
C LEU A 155 6.27 -16.12 4.29
N VAL A 156 6.31 -17.06 5.22
CA VAL A 156 7.16 -17.00 6.42
C VAL A 156 8.64 -16.91 6.02
N ARG A 157 9.10 -17.73 5.09
CA ARG A 157 10.48 -17.71 4.59
C ARG A 157 10.80 -16.39 3.90
N GLN A 158 9.86 -15.87 3.10
CA GLN A 158 9.98 -14.58 2.42
C GLN A 158 10.11 -13.44 3.44
N ALA A 159 9.23 -13.35 4.43
CA ALA A 159 9.23 -12.30 5.44
C ALA A 159 10.53 -12.30 6.26
N VAL A 160 11.01 -13.48 6.69
CA VAL A 160 12.28 -13.61 7.41
C VAL A 160 13.46 -13.18 6.54
N SER A 161 13.51 -13.57 5.26
CA SER A 161 14.54 -13.11 4.31
C SER A 161 14.56 -11.59 4.15
N HIS A 162 13.39 -10.96 4.05
CA HIS A 162 13.29 -9.50 3.97
C HIS A 162 13.73 -8.80 5.26
N ALA A 163 13.33 -9.34 6.43
CA ALA A 163 13.73 -8.81 7.73
C ALA A 163 15.25 -8.94 7.95
N GLN A 164 15.87 -10.06 7.54
CA GLN A 164 17.33 -10.27 7.58
C GLN A 164 18.08 -9.25 6.72
N ALA A 165 17.51 -8.83 5.60
CA ALA A 165 18.08 -7.78 4.75
C ALA A 165 17.93 -6.37 5.32
N GLY A 166 17.15 -6.19 6.40
CA GLY A 166 16.95 -4.92 7.10
C GLY A 166 15.63 -4.21 6.80
N ALA A 167 14.62 -4.91 6.28
CA ALA A 167 13.28 -4.34 6.13
C ALA A 167 12.70 -3.90 7.49
N ASP A 168 12.19 -2.67 7.56
CA ASP A 168 11.58 -2.13 8.78
C ASP A 168 10.16 -2.67 8.99
N VAL A 169 9.48 -2.97 7.88
CA VAL A 169 8.10 -3.47 7.87
C VAL A 169 7.97 -4.54 6.80
N VAL A 170 7.38 -5.67 7.16
CA VAL A 170 6.89 -6.67 6.20
C VAL A 170 5.39 -6.51 6.04
N ALA A 171 4.89 -6.52 4.81
CA ALA A 171 3.49 -6.23 4.51
C ALA A 171 2.83 -7.38 3.73
N PRO A 172 2.33 -8.41 4.44
CA PRO A 172 1.67 -9.55 3.82
C PRO A 172 0.38 -9.11 3.11
N SER A 173 0.35 -9.32 1.79
CA SER A 173 -0.74 -8.90 0.92
C SER A 173 -1.46 -10.07 0.23
N ASP A 174 -1.24 -11.27 0.70
CA ASP A 174 -1.68 -12.53 0.14
C ASP A 174 -3.12 -12.93 0.53
N MET A 175 -3.60 -12.53 1.70
CA MET A 175 -4.91 -12.87 2.29
C MET A 175 -5.08 -14.34 2.69
N MET A 176 -4.00 -15.07 3.04
CA MET A 176 -4.10 -16.43 3.58
C MET A 176 -4.47 -16.41 5.06
N ASP A 177 -5.26 -17.39 5.49
CA ASP A 177 -5.68 -17.53 6.89
C ASP A 177 -4.49 -17.87 7.81
N GLY A 178 -4.40 -17.21 8.97
CA GLY A 178 -3.38 -17.49 10.00
C GLY A 178 -1.96 -17.03 9.66
N ARG A 179 -1.77 -16.34 8.53
CA ARG A 179 -0.47 -15.89 8.05
C ARG A 179 0.22 -14.93 9.01
N ILE A 180 -0.54 -14.04 9.64
CA ILE A 180 0.03 -13.02 10.53
C ILE A 180 0.64 -13.66 11.77
N ALA A 181 -0.05 -14.63 12.40
CA ALA A 181 0.48 -15.35 13.53
C ALA A 181 1.77 -16.14 13.17
N ALA A 182 1.77 -16.77 12.00
CA ALA A 182 2.93 -17.53 11.51
C ALA A 182 4.14 -16.60 11.24
N LEU A 183 3.93 -15.47 10.57
CA LEU A 183 4.96 -14.48 10.31
C LEU A 183 5.51 -13.88 11.61
N ARG A 184 4.64 -13.46 12.54
CA ARG A 184 5.05 -12.90 13.84
C ARG A 184 5.89 -13.89 14.61
N GLY A 185 5.42 -15.13 14.74
CA GLY A 185 6.16 -16.18 15.44
C GLY A 185 7.53 -16.46 14.86
N ALA A 186 7.66 -16.44 13.53
CA ALA A 186 8.93 -16.66 12.85
C ALA A 186 9.89 -15.46 13.01
N LEU A 187 9.41 -14.23 12.90
CA LEU A 187 10.20 -13.01 13.12
C LEU A 187 10.75 -12.96 14.54
N GLU A 188 9.92 -13.23 15.56
CA GLU A 188 10.34 -13.30 16.97
C GLU A 188 11.41 -14.39 17.16
N SER A 189 11.17 -15.59 16.63
CA SER A 189 12.09 -16.73 16.75
C SER A 189 13.44 -16.48 16.07
N ALA A 190 13.46 -15.69 14.99
CA ALA A 190 14.65 -15.31 14.25
C ALA A 190 15.37 -14.06 14.86
N GLY A 191 14.82 -13.47 15.94
CA GLY A 191 15.38 -12.29 16.62
C GLY A 191 15.03 -10.96 15.97
N HIS A 192 14.13 -10.93 14.98
CA HIS A 192 13.66 -9.71 14.31
C HIS A 192 12.48 -9.05 15.04
N ILE A 193 12.65 -8.89 16.36
CA ILE A 193 11.59 -8.40 17.27
C ILE A 193 11.12 -6.97 16.99
N HIS A 194 11.88 -6.20 16.22
CA HIS A 194 11.54 -4.82 15.84
C HIS A 194 10.97 -4.68 14.44
N THR A 195 10.91 -5.76 13.65
CA THR A 195 10.27 -5.75 12.35
C THR A 195 8.75 -5.73 12.51
N ARG A 196 8.10 -4.68 11.98
CA ARG A 196 6.65 -4.50 12.07
C ARG A 196 5.96 -5.32 11.00
N ILE A 197 4.69 -5.68 11.28
CA ILE A 197 3.80 -6.30 10.31
C ILE A 197 2.70 -5.29 9.95
N LEU A 198 2.65 -4.89 8.67
CA LEU A 198 1.54 -4.15 8.08
C LEU A 198 0.66 -5.13 7.30
N ALA A 199 -0.38 -5.64 7.95
CA ALA A 199 -1.28 -6.61 7.33
C ALA A 199 -2.20 -5.94 6.31
N TYR A 200 -2.25 -6.45 5.08
CA TYR A 200 -3.32 -6.13 4.13
C TYR A 200 -4.60 -6.85 4.57
N ALA A 201 -5.13 -6.44 5.72
CA ALA A 201 -6.17 -7.13 6.44
C ALA A 201 -7.55 -7.04 5.79
N ALA A 202 -7.81 -5.99 5.00
CA ALA A 202 -9.03 -5.83 4.23
C ALA A 202 -8.69 -5.57 2.75
N LYS A 203 -8.31 -6.64 2.03
CA LYS A 203 -7.99 -6.60 0.60
C LYS A 203 -9.11 -7.23 -0.22
N TYR A 204 -9.72 -6.44 -1.07
CA TYR A 204 -10.85 -6.82 -1.92
C TYR A 204 -10.44 -7.32 -3.28
N ALA A 205 -11.19 -8.25 -3.86
CA ALA A 205 -11.06 -8.70 -5.25
C ALA A 205 -11.56 -7.60 -6.20
N SER A 206 -10.72 -6.60 -6.44
CA SER A 206 -11.11 -5.36 -7.08
C SER A 206 -10.71 -5.28 -8.56
N SER A 207 -11.58 -4.64 -9.36
CA SER A 207 -11.30 -4.29 -10.75
C SER A 207 -10.30 -3.12 -10.89
N PHE A 208 -10.01 -2.39 -9.81
CA PHE A 208 -9.05 -1.28 -9.81
C PHE A 208 -7.58 -1.70 -9.80
N TYR A 209 -7.27 -3.01 -9.85
CA TYR A 209 -5.88 -3.50 -9.89
C TYR A 209 -5.29 -3.63 -11.30
N GLY A 210 -6.05 -3.34 -12.35
CA GLY A 210 -5.59 -3.53 -13.73
C GLY A 210 -4.21 -2.94 -14.02
N PRO A 211 -3.96 -1.65 -13.77
CA PRO A 211 -2.65 -1.02 -14.04
C PRO A 211 -1.50 -1.57 -13.20
N PHE A 212 -1.75 -2.05 -11.98
CA PHE A 212 -0.71 -2.70 -11.15
C PHE A 212 -0.23 -4.01 -11.78
N ARG A 213 -1.16 -4.81 -12.31
CA ARG A 213 -0.80 -6.07 -13.00
C ARG A 213 0.09 -5.81 -14.22
N ASP A 214 -0.15 -4.70 -14.93
CA ASP A 214 0.75 -4.23 -15.99
C ASP A 214 2.12 -3.87 -15.41
N ALA A 215 2.15 -3.09 -14.33
CA ALA A 215 3.37 -2.57 -13.70
C ALA A 215 4.32 -3.68 -13.21
N VAL A 216 3.80 -4.76 -12.60
CA VAL A 216 4.61 -5.90 -12.10
C VAL A 216 4.74 -7.02 -13.14
N GLY A 217 4.13 -6.90 -14.32
CA GLY A 217 4.17 -7.90 -15.38
C GLY A 217 3.42 -9.19 -15.04
N SER A 218 2.44 -9.16 -14.12
CA SER A 218 1.66 -10.34 -13.72
C SER A 218 0.38 -10.55 -14.53
N ALA A 219 -0.02 -9.57 -15.35
CA ALA A 219 -1.23 -9.66 -16.18
C ALA A 219 -1.21 -10.86 -17.14
N ALA A 220 -0.07 -11.12 -17.78
CA ALA A 220 0.10 -12.24 -18.70
C ALA A 220 0.07 -13.60 -17.97
N SER A 221 0.60 -13.66 -16.75
CA SER A 221 0.67 -14.90 -15.94
C SER A 221 -0.71 -15.29 -15.39
N LEU A 222 -1.51 -14.34 -14.92
CA LEU A 222 -2.84 -14.62 -14.37
C LEU A 222 -3.85 -15.02 -15.48
N GLY A 223 -3.68 -14.53 -16.71
CA GLY A 223 -4.57 -14.84 -17.84
C GLY A 223 -6.04 -14.53 -17.52
N ALA A 224 -6.93 -15.53 -17.69
CA ALA A 224 -8.33 -15.47 -17.33
C ALA A 224 -8.64 -15.82 -15.86
N GLY A 225 -7.62 -16.09 -15.05
CA GLY A 225 -7.77 -16.43 -13.62
C GLY A 225 -8.27 -15.22 -12.80
N ASN A 226 -8.83 -15.52 -11.65
CA ASN A 226 -9.27 -14.51 -10.68
C ASN A 226 -8.71 -14.84 -9.28
N LYS A 227 -8.98 -13.97 -8.32
CA LYS A 227 -8.48 -14.08 -6.93
C LYS A 227 -9.64 -14.13 -5.92
N TYR A 228 -10.85 -14.49 -6.35
CA TYR A 228 -12.06 -14.49 -5.52
C TYR A 228 -12.05 -15.56 -4.42
N THR A 229 -11.18 -16.58 -4.52
CA THR A 229 -11.10 -17.64 -3.52
C THR A 229 -10.36 -17.24 -2.24
N TYR A 230 -9.69 -16.08 -2.24
CA TYR A 230 -8.93 -15.58 -1.09
C TYR A 230 -8.96 -14.05 -0.90
N GLN A 231 -9.33 -13.26 -1.90
CA GLN A 231 -9.59 -11.83 -1.71
C GLN A 231 -11.08 -11.60 -1.47
N MET A 232 -11.40 -10.63 -0.61
CA MET A 232 -12.77 -10.36 -0.15
C MET A 232 -13.68 -9.91 -1.28
N ASP A 233 -14.95 -10.27 -1.19
CA ASP A 233 -15.98 -9.79 -2.11
C ASP A 233 -16.21 -8.28 -1.93
N PRO A 234 -16.18 -7.47 -3.02
CA PRO A 234 -16.46 -6.03 -2.96
C PRO A 234 -17.83 -5.66 -2.37
N ALA A 235 -18.77 -6.59 -2.30
CA ALA A 235 -20.09 -6.38 -1.72
C ALA A 235 -20.10 -6.47 -0.19
N ASN A 236 -19.02 -6.99 0.44
CA ASN A 236 -18.98 -7.28 1.86
C ASN A 236 -18.30 -6.15 2.65
N SER A 237 -18.89 -5.74 3.76
CA SER A 237 -18.30 -4.75 4.66
C SER A 237 -18.07 -5.28 6.08
N ASP A 238 -18.90 -6.19 6.56
CA ASP A 238 -18.76 -6.79 7.91
C ASP A 238 -17.59 -7.76 7.97
N GLU A 239 -17.35 -8.52 6.91
CA GLU A 239 -16.23 -9.42 6.74
C GLU A 239 -14.88 -8.71 6.99
N ALA A 240 -14.73 -7.47 6.53
CA ALA A 240 -13.53 -6.68 6.77
C ALA A 240 -13.21 -6.49 8.26
N LEU A 241 -14.23 -6.37 9.11
CA LEU A 241 -14.01 -6.25 10.55
C LEU A 241 -13.56 -7.58 11.15
N TRP A 242 -14.03 -8.72 10.64
CA TRP A 242 -13.57 -10.02 11.10
C TRP A 242 -12.11 -10.26 10.71
N GLU A 243 -11.75 -10.03 9.45
CA GLU A 243 -10.39 -10.17 8.94
C GLU A 243 -9.40 -9.28 9.71
N VAL A 244 -9.70 -7.99 9.83
CA VAL A 244 -8.88 -7.05 10.60
C VAL A 244 -8.76 -7.46 12.07
N GLY A 245 -9.86 -7.90 12.69
CA GLY A 245 -9.85 -8.33 14.08
C GLY A 245 -9.02 -9.60 14.30
N MET A 246 -8.97 -10.51 13.35
CA MET A 246 -8.12 -11.71 13.38
C MET A 246 -6.64 -11.32 13.20
N ASP A 247 -6.30 -10.54 12.18
CA ASP A 247 -4.92 -10.10 11.93
C ASP A 247 -4.31 -9.32 13.12
N LEU A 248 -5.10 -8.44 13.76
CA LEU A 248 -4.66 -7.75 14.98
C LEU A 248 -4.40 -8.70 16.17
N ARG A 249 -5.26 -9.70 16.37
CA ARG A 249 -5.06 -10.72 17.42
C ARG A 249 -3.87 -11.63 17.12
N GLU A 250 -3.56 -11.84 15.88
CA GLU A 250 -2.41 -12.63 15.41
C GLU A 250 -1.08 -11.86 15.51
N GLY A 251 -1.10 -10.57 15.78
CA GLY A 251 0.10 -9.77 16.04
C GLY A 251 0.48 -8.79 14.92
N ALA A 252 -0.48 -8.36 14.09
CA ALA A 252 -0.27 -7.22 13.22
C ALA A 252 -0.07 -5.94 14.04
N ASP A 253 0.94 -5.13 13.69
CA ASP A 253 1.18 -3.81 14.30
C ASP A 253 0.33 -2.72 13.62
N MET A 254 0.02 -2.93 12.36
CA MET A 254 -0.69 -2.01 11.48
C MET A 254 -1.58 -2.80 10.53
N VAL A 255 -2.69 -2.19 10.09
CA VAL A 255 -3.61 -2.80 9.14
C VAL A 255 -3.84 -1.89 7.93
N MET A 256 -4.10 -2.48 6.76
CA MET A 256 -4.32 -1.77 5.51
C MET A 256 -5.63 -2.18 4.86
N VAL A 257 -6.38 -1.20 4.37
CA VAL A 257 -7.54 -1.36 3.49
C VAL A 257 -7.12 -1.13 2.05
N LYS A 258 -7.41 -2.09 1.16
CA LYS A 258 -7.05 -2.05 -0.27
C LYS A 258 -8.20 -2.60 -1.14
N PRO A 259 -8.68 -1.84 -2.15
CA PRO A 259 -8.35 -0.45 -2.51
C PRO A 259 -8.75 0.59 -1.47
N GLY A 260 -8.43 1.85 -1.74
CA GLY A 260 -8.65 2.96 -0.81
C GLY A 260 -9.92 3.79 -1.07
N MET A 261 -9.98 4.58 -2.15
CA MET A 261 -11.06 5.54 -2.39
C MET A 261 -12.46 4.91 -2.45
N PRO A 262 -12.67 3.74 -3.10
CA PRO A 262 -13.98 3.09 -3.12
C PRO A 262 -14.38 2.47 -1.78
N TYR A 263 -13.47 2.42 -0.79
CA TYR A 263 -13.61 1.73 0.49
C TYR A 263 -13.36 2.65 1.70
N LEU A 264 -13.66 3.97 1.56
CA LEU A 264 -13.56 4.94 2.68
C LEU A 264 -14.47 4.56 3.85
N ASP A 265 -15.60 3.94 3.59
CA ASP A 265 -16.50 3.39 4.59
C ASP A 265 -15.83 2.28 5.41
N ILE A 266 -15.07 1.39 4.76
CA ILE A 266 -14.33 0.32 5.42
C ILE A 266 -13.21 0.90 6.30
N ILE A 267 -12.45 1.88 5.79
CA ILE A 267 -11.43 2.60 6.58
C ILE A 267 -12.06 3.19 7.84
N ARG A 268 -13.20 3.87 7.71
CA ARG A 268 -13.90 4.46 8.84
C ARG A 268 -14.37 3.41 9.84
N ARG A 269 -14.98 2.33 9.36
CA ARG A 269 -15.47 1.22 10.20
C ARG A 269 -14.34 0.54 10.97
N VAL A 270 -13.22 0.23 10.30
CA VAL A 270 -12.03 -0.37 10.92
C VAL A 270 -11.48 0.54 12.01
N LYS A 271 -11.31 1.83 11.71
CA LYS A 271 -10.79 2.80 12.67
C LYS A 271 -11.70 2.96 13.89
N ASP A 272 -13.01 3.00 13.69
CA ASP A 272 -13.98 3.10 14.78
C ASP A 272 -14.02 1.83 15.65
N ALA A 273 -13.87 0.65 15.04
CA ALA A 273 -13.97 -0.62 15.76
C ALA A 273 -12.71 -0.94 16.57
N TYR A 274 -11.52 -0.64 16.04
CA TYR A 274 -10.27 -1.14 16.63
C TYR A 274 -9.32 -0.05 17.12
N ALA A 275 -9.45 1.20 16.67
CA ALA A 275 -8.54 2.30 16.97
C ALA A 275 -7.04 1.98 16.70
N ALA A 276 -6.78 0.93 15.91
CA ALA A 276 -5.44 0.52 15.52
C ALA A 276 -4.86 1.46 14.45
N PRO A 277 -3.53 1.48 14.24
CA PRO A 277 -2.92 2.15 13.11
C PRO A 277 -3.48 1.58 11.79
N THR A 278 -4.23 2.40 11.06
CA THR A 278 -5.00 2.01 9.88
C THR A 278 -4.50 2.75 8.65
N TYR A 279 -4.06 2.03 7.66
CA TYR A 279 -3.54 2.56 6.40
C TYR A 279 -4.49 2.28 5.25
N ALA A 280 -4.36 3.03 4.17
CA ALA A 280 -5.11 2.83 2.94
C ALA A 280 -4.17 2.77 1.74
N TYR A 281 -4.49 1.95 0.75
CA TYR A 281 -3.77 1.95 -0.52
C TYR A 281 -4.63 2.61 -1.60
N GLN A 282 -4.25 3.82 -2.03
CA GLN A 282 -4.76 4.41 -3.25
C GLN A 282 -4.12 3.68 -4.43
N VAL A 283 -4.84 2.67 -4.96
CA VAL A 283 -4.28 1.71 -5.91
C VAL A 283 -4.12 2.27 -7.32
N SER A 284 -3.46 1.50 -8.16
CA SER A 284 -3.09 1.86 -9.53
C SER A 284 -4.25 2.33 -10.41
N GLY A 285 -5.43 1.70 -10.29
CA GLY A 285 -6.63 2.11 -11.02
C GLY A 285 -7.18 3.45 -10.54
N GLU A 286 -7.11 3.73 -9.25
CA GLU A 286 -7.50 5.03 -8.67
C GLU A 286 -6.54 6.14 -9.16
N TYR A 287 -5.24 5.85 -9.16
CA TYR A 287 -4.22 6.73 -9.73
C TYR A 287 -4.49 7.01 -11.21
N ALA A 288 -4.64 5.95 -12.02
CA ALA A 288 -4.85 6.05 -13.45
C ALA A 288 -6.14 6.84 -13.79
N MET A 289 -7.20 6.65 -13.02
CA MET A 289 -8.48 7.37 -13.19
C MET A 289 -8.31 8.88 -12.99
N LEU A 290 -7.63 9.32 -11.91
CA LEU A 290 -7.36 10.72 -11.65
C LEU A 290 -6.42 11.32 -12.71
N LYS A 291 -5.35 10.62 -13.08
CA LYS A 291 -4.43 11.03 -14.16
C LYS A 291 -5.14 11.18 -15.49
N ALA A 292 -5.98 10.22 -15.88
CA ALA A 292 -6.72 10.28 -17.15
C ALA A 292 -7.66 11.49 -17.19
N ALA A 293 -8.40 11.76 -16.13
CA ALA A 293 -9.29 12.91 -16.05
C ALA A 293 -8.50 14.25 -16.10
N ALA A 294 -7.36 14.32 -15.44
CA ALA A 294 -6.49 15.49 -15.46
C ALA A 294 -5.86 15.74 -16.84
N LEU A 295 -5.32 14.70 -17.48
CA LEU A 295 -4.72 14.79 -18.81
C LEU A 295 -5.72 15.22 -19.89
N ASN A 296 -7.01 14.90 -19.72
CA ASN A 296 -8.08 15.38 -20.60
C ASN A 296 -8.58 16.79 -20.23
N GLY A 297 -8.03 17.43 -19.20
CA GLY A 297 -8.45 18.77 -18.77
C GLY A 297 -9.83 18.83 -18.10
N TRP A 298 -10.37 17.70 -17.68
CA TRP A 298 -11.71 17.65 -17.04
C TRP A 298 -11.65 17.97 -15.55
N LEU A 299 -10.52 17.69 -14.89
CA LEU A 299 -10.29 17.95 -13.48
C LEU A 299 -8.93 18.63 -13.28
N ASP A 300 -8.82 19.49 -12.26
CA ASP A 300 -7.53 19.98 -11.77
C ASP A 300 -6.85 18.88 -10.97
N GLU A 301 -5.70 18.41 -11.44
CA GLU A 301 -4.97 17.29 -10.87
C GLU A 301 -4.60 17.55 -9.40
N ARG A 302 -3.96 18.68 -9.13
CA ARG A 302 -3.48 19.04 -7.80
C ARG A 302 -4.64 19.11 -6.80
N ALA A 303 -5.72 19.81 -7.16
CA ALA A 303 -6.88 19.96 -6.29
C ALA A 303 -7.53 18.61 -6.00
N CYS A 304 -7.79 17.79 -7.02
CA CYS A 304 -8.45 16.50 -6.84
C CYS A 304 -7.61 15.48 -6.09
N VAL A 305 -6.29 15.43 -6.33
CA VAL A 305 -5.39 14.53 -5.61
C VAL A 305 -5.31 14.90 -4.13
N LEU A 306 -5.12 16.19 -3.80
CA LEU A 306 -5.06 16.63 -2.41
C LEU A 306 -6.40 16.42 -1.69
N GLU A 307 -7.53 16.62 -2.37
CA GLU A 307 -8.85 16.33 -1.80
C GLU A 307 -9.06 14.83 -1.56
N ALA A 308 -8.65 13.97 -2.51
CA ALA A 308 -8.71 12.52 -2.35
C ALA A 308 -7.86 12.03 -1.16
N LEU A 309 -6.62 12.53 -1.04
CA LEU A 309 -5.74 12.19 0.08
C LEU A 309 -6.32 12.69 1.43
N LEU A 310 -6.90 13.88 1.45
CA LEU A 310 -7.59 14.38 2.63
C LEU A 310 -8.85 13.56 2.98
N ALA A 311 -9.52 12.98 1.97
CA ALA A 311 -10.67 12.10 2.21
C ALA A 311 -10.27 10.82 2.96
N PHE A 312 -9.09 10.25 2.68
CA PHE A 312 -8.54 9.14 3.47
C PHE A 312 -8.32 9.53 4.93
N LYS A 313 -7.71 10.70 5.18
CA LYS A 313 -7.53 11.23 6.54
C LYS A 313 -8.86 11.41 7.26
N ARG A 314 -9.85 11.99 6.59
CA ARG A 314 -11.21 12.17 7.14
C ARG A 314 -11.90 10.82 7.43
N ALA A 315 -11.65 9.80 6.62
CA ALA A 315 -12.11 8.45 6.89
C ALA A 315 -11.40 7.77 8.08
N GLY A 316 -10.27 8.32 8.53
CA GLY A 316 -9.53 7.83 9.70
C GLY A 316 -8.23 7.10 9.36
N ALA A 317 -7.75 7.15 8.12
CA ALA A 317 -6.46 6.59 7.77
C ALA A 317 -5.32 7.37 8.45
N ASP A 318 -4.39 6.65 9.08
CA ASP A 318 -3.17 7.22 9.67
C ASP A 318 -2.13 7.53 8.59
N GLY A 319 -2.11 6.74 7.51
CA GLY A 319 -1.27 6.99 6.35
C GLY A 319 -1.85 6.40 5.06
N VAL A 320 -1.34 6.87 3.92
CA VAL A 320 -1.81 6.48 2.59
C VAL A 320 -0.62 6.06 1.71
N LEU A 321 -0.67 4.84 1.21
CA LEU A 321 0.22 4.35 0.18
C LEU A 321 -0.34 4.83 -1.16
N THR A 322 0.41 5.70 -1.85
CA THR A 322 -0.06 6.38 -3.06
C THR A 322 1.06 6.71 -4.03
N TYR A 323 0.81 6.51 -5.32
CA TYR A 323 1.73 6.92 -6.39
C TYR A 323 1.83 8.44 -6.53
N PHE A 324 0.90 9.20 -5.96
CA PHE A 324 0.97 10.67 -5.90
C PHE A 324 1.82 11.20 -4.74
N ALA A 325 2.45 10.37 -3.92
CA ALA A 325 3.13 10.82 -2.71
C ALA A 325 4.13 11.95 -2.97
N ARG A 326 5.01 11.79 -3.97
CA ARG A 326 6.02 12.81 -4.30
C ARG A 326 5.40 14.11 -4.81
N ASP A 327 4.41 14.02 -5.69
CA ASP A 327 3.73 15.21 -6.22
C ASP A 327 2.95 15.93 -5.11
N ALA A 328 2.20 15.20 -4.28
CA ALA A 328 1.47 15.76 -3.15
C ALA A 328 2.40 16.45 -2.15
N ALA A 329 3.53 15.82 -1.80
CA ALA A 329 4.52 16.41 -0.89
C ALA A 329 5.14 17.69 -1.47
N ARG A 330 5.50 17.73 -2.77
CA ARG A 330 5.98 18.94 -3.46
C ARG A 330 4.94 20.06 -3.42
N TRP A 331 3.67 19.74 -3.69
CA TRP A 331 2.59 20.75 -3.67
C TRP A 331 2.32 21.30 -2.29
N MET A 332 2.41 20.47 -1.25
CA MET A 332 2.27 20.92 0.15
C MET A 332 3.44 21.82 0.56
N LYS A 333 4.68 21.46 0.20
CA LYS A 333 5.90 22.27 0.47
C LYS A 333 5.81 23.65 -0.16
N THR A 334 5.38 23.73 -1.43
CA THR A 334 5.20 25.00 -2.13
C THR A 334 4.10 25.87 -1.52
N ALA A 335 2.99 25.26 -1.05
CA ALA A 335 1.91 25.99 -0.42
C ALA A 335 2.27 26.53 0.97
N ALA A 336 3.21 25.93 1.67
CA ALA A 336 3.69 26.40 2.98
C ALA A 336 4.66 27.59 2.86
N GLN A 337 5.24 27.82 1.68
CA GLN A 337 6.18 28.91 1.38
C GLN A 337 5.50 30.15 0.79
N ALA A 338 4.25 30.05 0.36
CA ALA A 338 3.42 31.14 -0.19
C ALA A 338 2.48 31.74 0.87
#